data_63f0a8fe9c5c55a4c8b88ddd8f3d44f1
#
_entry.id   63f0a8fe9c5c55a4c8b88ddd8f3d44f1
#
_cell.length_a   1.000
_cell.length_b   1.000
_cell.length_c   1.000
_cell.angle_alpha   90.00
_cell.angle_beta   90.00
_cell.angle_gamma   90.00
#
_symmetry.space_group_name_H-M   'P 1'
#
loop_
_entity.id
_entity.type
_entity.pdbx_description
1 polymer ?
#
loop_
_entity_poly.entity_id
_entity_poly.type
_entity_poly.pdbx_seq_one_letter_code
_entity_poly.pdbx_strand_id
1 'polypeptide(L)'
;MVVLAAAGLVIPAFARLRISPVIGFILVGVVVGPFGLGSLVSRWPLLFYVTINDIKGVSVFAEFGIILLLFSVGLELSFQRLWTMRREVAGIGATELFGNGFLIAAALLAFGYSTNAALGLGIALALSSTALVLPIAGTTSPVGRLAFAMLLFEDLALVPVIFLLGAFGPGGRPFGALGQVLGLGIVVVAVLLVAGRITLPRVFAQAARTRSPELFLSVTLLVVILASLATLAVGLSPIVGALIAGLVIAETDYVHEVEGIIAPFKNLALGVFLLTVGMRLDLRFLVVNWPALIGAVAVVVVLKASLTAALLWFGGARPGVAAETGILMSSPSELTLVVLGAALTAGLIDGPTATFWSGVTAIGLTITPLLADVGHRVSRRIGWNEADVPANVDPQTTVIIGYGRVGEMVASMLQVHNKPWTAIEANVDVVAIARREGKPVRYGDAGRSGATQALHLADAAAVVLTMNDPVQSVVLARRLRAEAPNLTIVARARDPEHAAKLYRAGVTDAVPETLESSLQLSEAVLVDLGVAMGPVIASIHEKRDELREVIKEAGGLNAPPRLKAL
;
A
#
# COMPACT_ATOMS: atom_id res chain seq x y z
N MET A 1 -6.94 26.57 -12.25
CA MET A 1 -7.67 27.04 -11.06
C MET A 1 -8.60 25.95 -10.50
N VAL A 2 -9.51 25.37 -11.29
CA VAL A 2 -10.46 24.31 -10.86
C VAL A 2 -9.73 23.09 -10.28
N VAL A 3 -8.66 22.60 -10.93
CA VAL A 3 -7.84 21.46 -10.46
C VAL A 3 -7.21 21.72 -9.08
N LEU A 4 -6.63 22.91 -8.89
CA LEU A 4 -6.02 23.28 -7.60
C LEU A 4 -7.07 23.48 -6.51
N ALA A 5 -8.23 24.04 -6.85
CA ALA A 5 -9.36 24.14 -5.93
C ALA A 5 -9.90 22.76 -5.56
N ALA A 6 -10.01 21.86 -6.53
CA ALA A 6 -10.38 20.47 -6.28
C ALA A 6 -9.38 19.79 -5.33
N ALA A 7 -8.08 19.91 -5.58
CA ALA A 7 -7.07 19.35 -4.70
C ALA A 7 -7.10 19.97 -3.30
N GLY A 8 -7.17 21.30 -3.20
CA GLY A 8 -7.13 22.02 -1.92
C GLY A 8 -8.38 21.88 -1.05
N LEU A 9 -9.55 21.66 -1.64
CA LEU A 9 -10.82 21.56 -0.92
C LEU A 9 -11.25 20.09 -0.75
N VAL A 10 -11.11 19.28 -1.80
CA VAL A 10 -11.62 17.91 -1.84
C VAL A 10 -10.77 16.98 -0.99
N ILE A 11 -9.44 17.04 -1.11
CA ILE A 11 -8.56 16.16 -0.33
C ILE A 11 -8.83 16.31 1.18
N PRO A 12 -8.83 17.52 1.78
CA PRO A 12 -9.12 17.67 3.20
C PRO A 12 -10.55 17.26 3.58
N ALA A 13 -11.54 17.56 2.72
CA ALA A 13 -12.95 17.21 2.99
C ALA A 13 -13.15 15.69 3.00
N PHE A 14 -12.61 15.00 2.01
CA PHE A 14 -12.72 13.53 1.90
C PHE A 14 -11.86 12.81 2.95
N ALA A 15 -10.70 13.36 3.30
CA ALA A 15 -9.89 12.84 4.41
C ALA A 15 -10.66 12.87 5.75
N ARG A 16 -11.41 13.94 6.03
CA ARG A 16 -12.30 14.02 7.22
C ARG A 16 -13.40 12.96 7.21
N LEU A 17 -13.91 12.64 6.03
CA LEU A 17 -14.94 11.60 5.85
C LEU A 17 -14.37 10.19 5.75
N ARG A 18 -13.03 10.03 5.87
CA ARG A 18 -12.30 8.77 5.68
C ARG A 18 -12.51 8.14 4.30
N ILE A 19 -12.78 8.97 3.30
CA ILE A 19 -12.92 8.55 1.90
C ILE A 19 -11.57 8.75 1.22
N SER A 20 -11.16 7.78 0.39
CA SER A 20 -9.91 7.88 -0.37
C SER A 20 -9.92 9.12 -1.28
N PRO A 21 -8.82 9.91 -1.32
CA PRO A 21 -8.67 11.02 -2.24
C PRO A 21 -8.91 10.66 -3.71
N VAL A 22 -8.58 9.41 -4.10
CA VAL A 22 -8.81 8.85 -5.45
C VAL A 22 -10.29 8.99 -5.86
N ILE A 23 -11.19 8.57 -4.98
CA ILE A 23 -12.64 8.68 -5.19
C ILE A 23 -13.06 10.15 -5.29
N GLY A 24 -12.49 10.99 -4.41
CA GLY A 24 -12.76 12.42 -4.40
C GLY A 24 -12.47 13.09 -5.73
N PHE A 25 -11.29 12.83 -6.31
CA PHE A 25 -10.92 13.39 -7.61
C PHE A 25 -11.83 12.91 -8.76
N ILE A 26 -12.20 11.63 -8.78
CA ILE A 26 -13.13 11.09 -9.80
C ILE A 26 -14.49 11.79 -9.67
N LEU A 27 -15.06 11.89 -8.46
CA LEU A 27 -16.35 12.54 -8.25
C LEU A 27 -16.33 14.03 -8.63
N VAL A 28 -15.26 14.74 -8.28
CA VAL A 28 -15.10 16.14 -8.72
C VAL A 28 -15.03 16.22 -10.23
N GLY A 29 -14.28 15.33 -10.88
CA GLY A 29 -14.21 15.24 -12.35
C GLY A 29 -15.58 15.05 -12.98
N VAL A 30 -16.41 14.18 -12.41
CA VAL A 30 -17.81 14.00 -12.83
C VAL A 30 -18.61 15.29 -12.70
N VAL A 31 -18.46 16.01 -11.57
CA VAL A 31 -19.22 17.25 -11.31
C VAL A 31 -18.75 18.39 -12.21
N VAL A 32 -17.43 18.66 -12.30
CA VAL A 32 -16.91 19.82 -13.04
C VAL A 32 -16.71 19.56 -14.53
N GLY A 33 -16.85 18.31 -14.94
CA GLY A 33 -16.65 17.87 -16.32
C GLY A 33 -17.78 18.27 -17.29
N PRO A 34 -17.60 18.00 -18.59
CA PRO A 34 -18.54 18.37 -19.64
C PRO A 34 -19.91 17.70 -19.48
N PHE A 35 -19.97 16.52 -18.89
CA PHE A 35 -21.24 15.79 -18.66
C PHE A 35 -21.92 16.16 -17.32
N GLY A 36 -21.21 16.85 -16.42
CA GLY A 36 -21.73 17.38 -15.16
C GLY A 36 -22.22 18.83 -15.31
N LEU A 37 -21.70 19.73 -14.47
CA LEU A 37 -21.99 21.16 -14.50
C LEU A 37 -21.61 21.81 -15.84
N GLY A 38 -20.61 21.26 -16.55
CA GLY A 38 -20.23 21.70 -17.89
C GLY A 38 -21.37 21.64 -18.89
N SER A 39 -22.29 20.69 -18.79
CA SER A 39 -23.46 20.57 -19.65
C SER A 39 -24.48 21.73 -19.46
N LEU A 40 -24.41 22.45 -18.33
CA LEU A 40 -25.28 23.54 -17.98
C LEU A 40 -24.70 24.92 -18.33
N VAL A 41 -23.48 25.00 -18.83
CA VAL A 41 -22.80 26.27 -19.16
C VAL A 41 -23.59 27.08 -20.20
N SER A 42 -24.23 26.42 -21.18
CA SER A 42 -25.09 27.07 -22.15
C SER A 42 -26.30 27.79 -21.53
N ARG A 43 -26.78 27.31 -20.36
CA ARG A 43 -27.91 27.88 -19.63
C ARG A 43 -27.47 28.85 -18.55
N TRP A 44 -26.30 28.63 -17.98
CA TRP A 44 -25.71 29.42 -16.89
C TRP A 44 -24.23 29.73 -17.21
N PRO A 45 -23.94 30.83 -17.96
CA PRO A 45 -22.57 31.15 -18.42
C PRO A 45 -21.52 31.29 -17.32
N LEU A 46 -21.94 31.67 -16.09
CA LEU A 46 -21.03 31.77 -14.93
C LEU A 46 -20.38 30.42 -14.55
N LEU A 47 -21.00 29.30 -14.89
CA LEU A 47 -20.45 27.96 -14.64
C LEU A 47 -19.18 27.69 -15.46
N PHE A 48 -18.94 28.44 -16.53
CA PHE A 48 -17.71 28.34 -17.33
C PHE A 48 -16.45 28.52 -16.47
N TYR A 49 -16.49 29.37 -15.46
CA TYR A 49 -15.33 29.65 -14.59
C TYR A 49 -15.03 28.54 -13.57
N VAL A 50 -15.98 27.64 -13.31
CA VAL A 50 -15.86 26.55 -12.32
C VAL A 50 -15.94 25.16 -12.96
N THR A 51 -16.07 25.08 -14.29
CA THR A 51 -16.14 23.83 -15.05
C THR A 51 -14.95 23.68 -15.98
N ILE A 52 -14.67 22.46 -16.38
CA ILE A 52 -13.63 22.12 -17.36
C ILE A 52 -14.31 21.45 -18.54
N ASN A 53 -14.46 22.18 -19.64
CA ASN A 53 -15.12 21.68 -20.85
C ASN A 53 -14.12 21.18 -21.90
N ASP A 54 -12.87 21.65 -21.83
CA ASP A 54 -11.80 21.18 -22.71
C ASP A 54 -11.00 20.02 -22.08
N ILE A 55 -11.43 18.80 -22.38
CA ILE A 55 -10.73 17.59 -21.93
C ILE A 55 -9.31 17.52 -22.53
N LYS A 56 -9.11 17.99 -23.78
CA LYS A 56 -7.82 17.91 -24.48
C LYS A 56 -6.75 18.77 -23.80
N GLY A 57 -7.12 19.96 -23.33
CA GLY A 57 -6.20 20.83 -22.60
C GLY A 57 -5.73 20.25 -21.27
N VAL A 58 -6.55 19.44 -20.62
CA VAL A 58 -6.21 18.79 -19.34
C VAL A 58 -5.55 17.43 -19.56
N SER A 59 -5.78 16.75 -20.69
CA SER A 59 -5.23 15.41 -20.96
C SER A 59 -3.70 15.37 -20.95
N VAL A 60 -3.03 16.44 -21.41
CA VAL A 60 -1.56 16.53 -21.39
C VAL A 60 -1.03 16.46 -19.95
N PHE A 61 -1.69 17.14 -19.01
CA PHE A 61 -1.33 17.07 -17.59
C PHE A 61 -1.67 15.70 -16.98
N ALA A 62 -2.75 15.07 -17.46
CA ALA A 62 -3.12 13.72 -17.04
C ALA A 62 -2.10 12.68 -17.52
N GLU A 63 -1.62 12.78 -18.78
CA GLU A 63 -0.56 11.92 -19.30
C GLU A 63 0.75 12.08 -18.53
N PHE A 64 1.12 13.33 -18.24
CA PHE A 64 2.25 13.61 -17.35
C PHE A 64 2.06 13.00 -15.95
N GLY A 65 0.83 13.00 -15.46
CA GLY A 65 0.44 12.35 -14.21
C GLY A 65 0.71 10.85 -14.21
N ILE A 66 0.34 10.17 -15.29
CA ILE A 66 0.59 8.73 -15.47
C ILE A 66 2.10 8.46 -15.54
N ILE A 67 2.85 9.30 -16.28
CA ILE A 67 4.32 9.21 -16.37
C ILE A 67 4.95 9.30 -14.98
N LEU A 68 4.57 10.29 -14.16
CA LEU A 68 5.08 10.44 -12.79
C LEU A 68 4.63 9.31 -11.86
N LEU A 69 3.42 8.80 -12.05
CA LEU A 69 2.93 7.64 -11.29
C LEU A 69 3.81 6.41 -11.57
N LEU A 70 4.02 6.07 -12.85
CA LEU A 70 4.82 4.91 -13.23
C LEU A 70 6.31 5.10 -12.90
N PHE A 71 6.82 6.32 -12.97
CA PHE A 71 8.14 6.66 -12.45
C PHE A 71 8.25 6.33 -10.94
N SER A 72 7.26 6.73 -10.15
CA SER A 72 7.24 6.43 -8.72
C SER A 72 7.12 4.93 -8.43
N VAL A 73 6.31 4.20 -9.20
CA VAL A 73 6.28 2.73 -9.14
C VAL A 73 7.69 2.18 -9.41
N GLY A 74 8.38 2.71 -10.42
CA GLY A 74 9.77 2.35 -10.71
C GLY A 74 10.73 2.61 -9.54
N LEU A 75 10.57 3.71 -8.79
CA LEU A 75 11.36 4.01 -7.60
C LEU A 75 11.14 3.00 -6.46
N GLU A 76 9.92 2.49 -6.31
CA GLU A 76 9.59 1.50 -5.29
C GLU A 76 10.14 0.09 -5.65
N LEU A 77 10.49 -0.13 -6.94
CA LEU A 77 11.01 -1.37 -7.48
C LEU A 77 12.54 -1.45 -7.33
N SER A 78 13.03 -2.07 -6.26
CA SER A 78 14.43 -2.47 -6.19
C SER A 78 14.67 -3.77 -6.97
N PHE A 79 15.63 -3.78 -7.89
CA PHE A 79 16.01 -4.99 -8.66
C PHE A 79 16.42 -6.14 -7.74
N GLN A 80 17.07 -5.83 -6.63
CA GLN A 80 17.47 -6.83 -5.63
C GLN A 80 16.25 -7.46 -4.96
N ARG A 81 15.23 -6.68 -4.64
CA ARG A 81 13.97 -7.15 -4.05
C ARG A 81 13.18 -8.00 -5.05
N LEU A 82 13.10 -7.55 -6.30
CA LEU A 82 12.53 -8.32 -7.42
C LEU A 82 13.21 -9.68 -7.58
N TRP A 83 14.54 -9.70 -7.57
CA TRP A 83 15.30 -10.93 -7.72
C TRP A 83 15.10 -11.90 -6.55
N THR A 84 15.01 -11.38 -5.33
CA THR A 84 14.74 -12.17 -4.13
C THR A 84 13.34 -12.79 -4.16
N MET A 85 12.33 -12.03 -4.61
CA MET A 85 10.93 -12.46 -4.69
C MET A 85 10.53 -13.03 -6.06
N ARG A 86 11.48 -13.27 -6.98
CA ARG A 86 11.19 -13.64 -8.39
C ARG A 86 10.26 -14.84 -8.54
N ARG A 87 10.31 -15.83 -7.66
CA ARG A 87 9.44 -17.01 -7.71
C ARG A 87 8.00 -16.67 -7.31
N GLU A 88 7.83 -15.82 -6.30
CA GLU A 88 6.52 -15.35 -5.85
C GLU A 88 5.93 -14.39 -6.89
N VAL A 89 6.69 -13.41 -7.35
CA VAL A 89 6.27 -12.43 -8.34
C VAL A 89 5.92 -13.10 -9.68
N ALA A 90 6.83 -13.89 -10.25
CA ALA A 90 6.60 -14.54 -11.54
C ALA A 90 5.61 -15.71 -11.45
N GLY A 91 5.60 -16.46 -10.34
CA GLY A 91 4.69 -17.58 -10.16
C GLY A 91 3.28 -17.12 -9.82
N ILE A 92 3.09 -16.50 -8.67
CA ILE A 92 1.77 -16.10 -8.17
C ILE A 92 1.21 -14.94 -9.00
N GLY A 93 2.03 -13.90 -9.27
CA GLY A 93 1.58 -12.73 -10.03
C GLY A 93 1.19 -13.06 -11.46
N ALA A 94 2.00 -13.88 -12.18
CA ALA A 94 1.64 -14.28 -13.54
C ALA A 94 0.37 -15.14 -13.58
N THR A 95 0.26 -16.12 -12.70
CA THR A 95 -0.93 -17.00 -12.66
C THR A 95 -2.19 -16.22 -12.29
N GLU A 96 -2.07 -15.24 -11.43
CA GLU A 96 -3.17 -14.36 -11.03
C GLU A 96 -3.62 -13.46 -12.18
N LEU A 97 -2.70 -12.68 -12.78
CA LEU A 97 -3.02 -11.74 -13.85
C LEU A 97 -3.59 -12.48 -15.09
N PHE A 98 -2.88 -13.48 -15.59
CA PHE A 98 -3.32 -14.20 -16.79
C PHE A 98 -4.52 -15.10 -16.52
N GLY A 99 -4.61 -15.69 -15.32
CA GLY A 99 -5.76 -16.49 -14.91
C GLY A 99 -7.04 -15.65 -14.82
N ASN A 100 -7.00 -14.51 -14.14
CA ASN A 100 -8.12 -13.57 -14.08
C ASN A 100 -8.42 -12.98 -15.45
N GLY A 101 -7.40 -12.59 -16.21
CA GLY A 101 -7.56 -12.09 -17.57
C GLY A 101 -8.28 -13.07 -18.48
N PHE A 102 -7.87 -14.35 -18.44
CA PHE A 102 -8.54 -15.41 -19.22
C PHE A 102 -9.96 -15.69 -18.73
N LEU A 103 -10.19 -15.76 -17.42
CA LEU A 103 -11.52 -16.00 -16.85
C LEU A 103 -12.50 -14.88 -17.20
N ILE A 104 -12.09 -13.63 -17.08
CA ILE A 104 -12.90 -12.48 -17.46
C ILE A 104 -13.12 -12.45 -18.98
N ALA A 105 -12.11 -12.74 -19.78
CA ALA A 105 -12.24 -12.82 -21.24
C ALA A 105 -13.24 -13.91 -21.65
N ALA A 106 -13.18 -15.08 -21.02
CA ALA A 106 -14.15 -16.16 -21.27
C ALA A 106 -15.59 -15.74 -20.93
N ALA A 107 -15.78 -15.05 -19.80
CA ALA A 107 -17.07 -14.48 -19.47
C ALA A 107 -17.55 -13.48 -20.51
N LEU A 108 -16.67 -12.56 -20.97
CA LEU A 108 -17.01 -11.56 -22.00
C LEU A 108 -17.35 -12.20 -23.36
N LEU A 109 -16.66 -13.26 -23.74
CA LEU A 109 -17.00 -14.05 -24.94
C LEU A 109 -18.42 -14.64 -24.83
N ALA A 110 -18.80 -15.14 -23.64
CA ALA A 110 -20.15 -15.63 -23.41
C ALA A 110 -21.23 -14.53 -23.50
N PHE A 111 -20.86 -13.27 -23.23
CA PHE A 111 -21.71 -12.10 -23.43
C PHE A 111 -21.67 -11.54 -24.86
N GLY A 112 -20.97 -12.19 -25.80
CA GLY A 112 -20.98 -11.84 -27.24
C GLY A 112 -19.92 -10.81 -27.65
N TYR A 113 -18.93 -10.50 -26.81
CA TYR A 113 -17.80 -9.67 -27.24
C TYR A 113 -16.91 -10.42 -28.23
N SER A 114 -16.29 -9.70 -29.15
CA SER A 114 -15.28 -10.28 -30.07
C SER A 114 -14.07 -10.80 -29.30
N THR A 115 -13.37 -11.79 -29.82
CA THR A 115 -12.22 -12.43 -29.16
C THR A 115 -11.14 -11.39 -28.78
N ASN A 116 -10.83 -10.47 -29.69
CA ASN A 116 -9.80 -9.45 -29.45
C ASN A 116 -10.24 -8.45 -28.37
N ALA A 117 -11.51 -8.02 -28.39
CA ALA A 117 -12.07 -7.15 -27.36
C ALA A 117 -12.12 -7.86 -26.00
N ALA A 118 -12.57 -9.12 -25.98
CA ALA A 118 -12.65 -9.91 -24.74
C ALA A 118 -11.27 -10.13 -24.10
N LEU A 119 -10.24 -10.43 -24.88
CA LEU A 119 -8.87 -10.58 -24.39
C LEU A 119 -8.31 -9.25 -23.87
N GLY A 120 -8.50 -8.16 -24.61
CA GLY A 120 -8.04 -6.83 -24.19
C GLY A 120 -8.71 -6.36 -22.89
N LEU A 121 -10.05 -6.49 -22.84
CA LEU A 121 -10.84 -6.16 -21.65
C LEU A 121 -10.52 -7.09 -20.48
N GLY A 122 -10.37 -8.39 -20.73
CA GLY A 122 -10.05 -9.38 -19.70
C GLY A 122 -8.75 -9.04 -18.98
N ILE A 123 -7.68 -8.75 -19.73
CA ILE A 123 -6.40 -8.35 -19.13
C ILE A 123 -6.51 -6.97 -18.46
N ALA A 124 -7.22 -6.01 -19.08
CA ALA A 124 -7.42 -4.69 -18.47
C ALA A 124 -8.10 -4.76 -17.11
N LEU A 125 -9.17 -5.56 -17.00
CA LEU A 125 -9.95 -5.71 -15.78
C LEU A 125 -9.29 -6.64 -14.75
N ALA A 126 -8.33 -7.47 -15.16
CA ALA A 126 -7.54 -8.29 -14.25
C ALA A 126 -6.56 -7.47 -13.41
N LEU A 127 -6.12 -6.31 -13.88
CA LEU A 127 -5.23 -5.42 -13.11
C LEU A 127 -5.90 -4.94 -11.82
N SER A 128 -5.12 -4.85 -10.74
CA SER A 128 -5.58 -4.42 -9.41
C SER A 128 -4.89 -3.12 -8.98
N SER A 129 -5.54 -2.34 -8.10
CA SER A 129 -5.05 -1.00 -7.75
C SER A 129 -3.92 -1.03 -6.72
N THR A 130 -2.70 -0.73 -7.14
CA THR A 130 -1.55 -0.58 -6.26
C THR A 130 -1.76 0.58 -5.28
N ALA A 131 -2.29 1.72 -5.73
CA ALA A 131 -2.50 2.91 -4.93
C ALA A 131 -3.54 2.75 -3.80
N LEU A 132 -4.48 1.81 -3.92
CA LEU A 132 -5.49 1.55 -2.89
C LEU A 132 -5.16 0.33 -2.04
N VAL A 133 -4.65 -0.74 -2.63
CA VAL A 133 -4.40 -2.01 -1.94
C VAL A 133 -3.22 -1.92 -0.97
N LEU A 134 -2.07 -1.36 -1.40
CA LEU A 134 -0.88 -1.31 -0.55
C LEU A 134 -1.03 -0.45 0.72
N PRO A 135 -1.64 0.75 0.68
CA PRO A 135 -1.89 1.50 1.92
C PRO A 135 -2.80 0.79 2.92
N ILE A 136 -3.72 -0.07 2.43
CA ILE A 136 -4.65 -0.83 3.27
C ILE A 136 -3.98 -2.07 3.86
N ALA A 137 -3.31 -2.88 3.03
CA ALA A 137 -2.71 -4.15 3.43
C ALA A 137 -1.34 -4.00 4.11
N GLY A 138 -0.63 -2.91 3.81
CA GLY A 138 0.79 -2.77 4.11
C GLY A 138 1.64 -3.73 3.28
N THR A 139 2.95 -3.77 3.54
CA THR A 139 3.89 -4.68 2.82
C THR A 139 4.46 -5.78 3.72
N THR A 140 4.19 -5.73 5.01
CA THR A 140 4.77 -6.64 6.02
C THR A 140 3.82 -7.75 6.46
N SER A 141 2.51 -7.55 6.32
CA SER A 141 1.50 -8.57 6.63
C SER A 141 1.52 -9.70 5.61
N PRO A 142 1.07 -10.93 5.95
CA PRO A 142 0.94 -12.02 4.98
C PRO A 142 0.08 -11.66 3.77
N VAL A 143 -1.03 -10.94 4.00
CA VAL A 143 -1.91 -10.41 2.94
C VAL A 143 -1.16 -9.40 2.07
N GLY A 144 -0.48 -8.45 2.72
CA GLY A 144 0.26 -7.39 2.02
C GLY A 144 1.45 -7.91 1.20
N ARG A 145 2.17 -8.93 1.67
CA ARG A 145 3.26 -9.56 0.90
C ARG A 145 2.77 -10.22 -0.37
N LEU A 146 1.68 -10.99 -0.29
CA LEU A 146 1.09 -11.65 -1.45
C LEU A 146 0.51 -10.62 -2.42
N ALA A 147 -0.25 -9.64 -1.92
CA ALA A 147 -0.77 -8.55 -2.72
C ALA A 147 0.37 -7.78 -3.41
N PHE A 148 1.44 -7.43 -2.67
CA PHE A 148 2.61 -6.74 -3.23
C PHE A 148 3.27 -7.54 -4.36
N ALA A 149 3.45 -8.86 -4.21
CA ALA A 149 4.05 -9.70 -5.24
C ALA A 149 3.20 -9.73 -6.53
N MET A 150 1.87 -9.80 -6.40
CA MET A 150 0.94 -9.79 -7.54
C MET A 150 0.92 -8.41 -8.23
N LEU A 151 0.73 -7.34 -7.46
CA LEU A 151 0.73 -5.96 -7.96
C LEU A 151 2.04 -5.62 -8.68
N LEU A 152 3.16 -6.06 -8.13
CA LEU A 152 4.47 -5.86 -8.73
C LEU A 152 4.58 -6.53 -10.11
N PHE A 153 4.01 -7.74 -10.25
CA PHE A 153 3.95 -8.41 -11.55
C PHE A 153 3.01 -7.69 -12.52
N GLU A 154 1.84 -7.27 -12.04
CA GLU A 154 0.86 -6.52 -12.84
C GLU A 154 1.47 -5.22 -13.40
N ASP A 155 2.18 -4.45 -12.56
CA ASP A 155 2.85 -3.22 -12.96
C ASP A 155 3.95 -3.46 -14.01
N LEU A 156 4.74 -4.54 -13.86
CA LEU A 156 5.72 -4.95 -14.87
C LEU A 156 5.07 -5.45 -16.17
N ALA A 157 3.95 -6.18 -16.04
CA ALA A 157 3.23 -6.73 -17.18
C ALA A 157 2.47 -5.65 -17.97
N LEU A 158 2.17 -4.50 -17.38
CA LEU A 158 1.46 -3.40 -18.04
C LEU A 158 2.10 -3.00 -19.36
N VAL A 159 3.43 -2.93 -19.38
CA VAL A 159 4.20 -2.54 -20.56
C VAL A 159 4.01 -3.50 -21.74
N PRO A 160 4.32 -4.81 -21.59
CA PRO A 160 4.06 -5.76 -22.68
C PRO A 160 2.57 -5.86 -23.03
N VAL A 161 1.65 -5.68 -22.05
CA VAL A 161 0.20 -5.69 -22.29
C VAL A 161 -0.20 -4.55 -23.25
N ILE A 162 0.17 -3.31 -22.95
CA ILE A 162 -0.17 -2.16 -23.80
C ILE A 162 0.42 -2.36 -25.21
N PHE A 163 1.62 -2.89 -25.29
CA PHE A 163 2.28 -3.18 -26.56
C PHE A 163 1.52 -4.25 -27.37
N LEU A 164 1.13 -5.35 -26.74
CA LEU A 164 0.35 -6.43 -27.37
C LEU A 164 -1.01 -5.94 -27.87
N LEU A 165 -1.71 -5.11 -27.12
CA LEU A 165 -2.98 -4.52 -27.54
C LEU A 165 -2.83 -3.70 -28.83
N GLY A 166 -1.76 -2.91 -28.93
CA GLY A 166 -1.45 -2.16 -30.15
C GLY A 166 -1.16 -3.06 -31.37
N ALA A 167 -0.67 -4.28 -31.12
CA ALA A 167 -0.38 -5.25 -32.17
C ALA A 167 -1.63 -5.99 -32.69
N PHE A 168 -2.61 -6.23 -31.82
CA PHE A 168 -3.84 -6.94 -32.17
C PHE A 168 -4.93 -6.06 -32.77
N GLY A 169 -4.73 -4.73 -32.86
CA GLY A 169 -5.68 -3.79 -33.46
C GLY A 169 -5.84 -3.97 -34.98
N PRO A 170 -7.02 -3.57 -35.54
CA PRO A 170 -7.24 -3.53 -36.97
C PRO A 170 -6.24 -2.56 -37.63
N GLY A 171 -5.34 -3.06 -38.45
CA GLY A 171 -4.20 -2.31 -38.97
C GLY A 171 -2.92 -2.47 -38.16
N GLY A 172 -2.90 -3.43 -37.25
CA GLY A 172 -1.75 -3.80 -36.44
C GLY A 172 -0.51 -4.09 -37.29
N ARG A 173 0.66 -3.74 -36.76
CA ARG A 173 1.93 -3.92 -37.47
C ARG A 173 2.17 -5.40 -37.73
N PRO A 174 2.63 -5.79 -38.93
CA PRO A 174 2.96 -7.18 -39.24
C PRO A 174 3.94 -7.73 -38.17
N PHE A 175 3.83 -9.01 -37.89
CA PHE A 175 4.67 -9.68 -36.84
C PHE A 175 6.17 -9.42 -37.01
N GLY A 176 6.65 -9.20 -38.25
CA GLY A 176 8.04 -8.81 -38.52
C GLY A 176 8.40 -7.41 -38.00
N ALA A 177 7.50 -6.44 -38.09
CA ALA A 177 7.69 -5.10 -37.52
C ALA A 177 7.61 -5.13 -35.99
N LEU A 178 6.84 -6.07 -35.45
CA LEU A 178 6.76 -6.34 -34.02
C LEU A 178 8.11 -6.78 -33.44
N GLY A 179 8.77 -7.73 -34.12
CA GLY A 179 10.11 -8.18 -33.74
C GLY A 179 11.16 -7.06 -33.78
N GLN A 180 11.03 -6.16 -34.73
CA GLN A 180 11.93 -5.02 -34.89
C GLN A 180 11.72 -3.97 -33.77
N VAL A 181 10.47 -3.64 -33.43
CA VAL A 181 10.15 -2.71 -32.32
C VAL A 181 10.54 -3.32 -30.98
N LEU A 182 10.30 -4.63 -30.77
CA LEU A 182 10.75 -5.34 -29.56
C LEU A 182 12.28 -5.36 -29.46
N GLY A 183 12.97 -5.67 -30.56
CA GLY A 183 14.43 -5.67 -30.59
C GLY A 183 15.02 -4.30 -30.29
N LEU A 184 14.53 -3.25 -30.96
CA LEU A 184 14.95 -1.87 -30.68
C LEU A 184 14.55 -1.43 -29.25
N GLY A 185 13.38 -1.83 -28.78
CA GLY A 185 12.92 -1.57 -27.42
C GLY A 185 13.85 -2.19 -26.38
N ILE A 186 14.23 -3.44 -26.53
CA ILE A 186 15.20 -4.11 -25.64
C ILE A 186 16.55 -3.37 -25.66
N VAL A 187 17.02 -2.95 -26.84
CA VAL A 187 18.28 -2.19 -26.94
C VAL A 187 18.16 -0.85 -26.20
N VAL A 188 17.08 -0.09 -26.41
CA VAL A 188 16.87 1.20 -25.70
C VAL A 188 16.77 0.99 -24.19
N VAL A 189 16.02 -0.02 -23.75
CA VAL A 189 15.92 -0.37 -22.31
C VAL A 189 17.30 -0.72 -21.75
N ALA A 190 18.07 -1.56 -22.44
CA ALA A 190 19.42 -1.92 -22.03
C ALA A 190 20.36 -0.70 -21.96
N VAL A 191 20.27 0.21 -22.94
CA VAL A 191 21.07 1.45 -22.96
C VAL A 191 20.65 2.35 -21.79
N LEU A 192 19.35 2.54 -21.53
CA LEU A 192 18.86 3.33 -20.42
C LEU A 192 19.32 2.77 -19.07
N LEU A 193 19.27 1.45 -18.89
CA LEU A 193 19.73 0.79 -17.66
C LEU A 193 21.25 0.95 -17.47
N VAL A 194 22.04 0.70 -18.50
CA VAL A 194 23.51 0.79 -18.42
C VAL A 194 23.98 2.24 -18.29
N ALA A 195 23.49 3.12 -19.17
CA ALA A 195 23.86 4.53 -19.14
C ALA A 195 23.41 5.18 -17.83
N GLY A 196 22.16 4.91 -17.42
CA GLY A 196 21.62 5.44 -16.16
C GLY A 196 22.42 4.98 -14.94
N ARG A 197 22.74 3.69 -14.84
CA ARG A 197 23.55 3.14 -13.73
C ARG A 197 24.96 3.77 -13.63
N ILE A 198 25.53 4.21 -14.74
CA ILE A 198 26.86 4.84 -14.77
C ILE A 198 26.77 6.36 -14.51
N THR A 199 25.77 7.02 -15.09
CA THR A 199 25.70 8.51 -15.08
C THR A 199 24.94 9.07 -13.89
N LEU A 200 23.80 8.45 -13.49
CA LEU A 200 22.92 9.01 -12.47
C LEU A 200 23.60 9.16 -11.10
N PRO A 201 24.38 8.19 -10.58
CA PRO A 201 25.06 8.37 -9.29
C PRO A 201 25.97 9.61 -9.29
N ARG A 202 26.66 9.88 -10.41
CA ARG A 202 27.55 11.05 -10.54
C ARG A 202 26.79 12.36 -10.58
N VAL A 203 25.70 12.40 -11.35
CA VAL A 203 24.86 13.59 -11.50
C VAL A 203 24.17 13.92 -10.18
N PHE A 204 23.58 12.93 -9.51
CA PHE A 204 22.95 13.11 -8.21
C PHE A 204 23.96 13.46 -7.10
N ALA A 205 25.17 12.88 -7.12
CA ALA A 205 26.23 13.26 -6.20
C ALA A 205 26.61 14.74 -6.35
N GLN A 206 26.63 15.27 -7.58
CA GLN A 206 26.89 16.69 -7.83
C GLN A 206 25.71 17.56 -7.36
N ALA A 207 24.47 17.12 -7.61
CA ALA A 207 23.26 17.78 -7.10
C ALA A 207 23.24 17.81 -5.55
N ALA A 208 23.62 16.73 -4.90
CA ALA A 208 23.72 16.64 -3.44
C ALA A 208 24.73 17.62 -2.83
N ARG A 209 25.87 17.83 -3.51
CA ARG A 209 26.90 18.80 -3.06
C ARG A 209 26.38 20.23 -3.04
N THR A 210 25.47 20.59 -3.92
CA THR A 210 24.89 21.96 -3.97
C THR A 210 23.78 22.16 -2.95
N ARG A 211 23.28 21.11 -2.31
CA ARG A 211 22.17 21.13 -1.32
C ARG A 211 20.92 21.85 -1.82
N SER A 212 20.66 21.81 -3.14
CA SER A 212 19.49 22.45 -3.76
C SER A 212 18.44 21.39 -4.11
N PRO A 213 17.26 21.41 -3.46
CA PRO A 213 16.13 20.56 -3.82
C PRO A 213 15.64 20.79 -5.26
N GLU A 214 15.77 22.04 -5.76
CA GLU A 214 15.36 22.40 -7.12
C GLU A 214 16.24 21.71 -8.17
N LEU A 215 17.53 21.54 -7.88
CA LEU A 215 18.44 20.84 -8.77
C LEU A 215 18.12 19.35 -8.81
N PHE A 216 17.83 18.73 -7.66
CA PHE A 216 17.37 17.35 -7.60
C PHE A 216 16.10 17.13 -8.40
N LEU A 217 15.10 18.02 -8.22
CA LEU A 217 13.84 17.96 -8.97
C LEU A 217 14.09 18.08 -10.47
N SER A 218 14.90 19.08 -10.88
CA SER A 218 15.18 19.33 -12.29
C SER A 218 15.89 18.16 -12.96
N VAL A 219 16.90 17.58 -12.29
CA VAL A 219 17.63 16.40 -12.78
C VAL A 219 16.68 15.20 -12.89
N THR A 220 15.86 14.98 -11.87
CA THR A 220 14.91 13.85 -11.86
C THR A 220 13.91 13.98 -13.01
N LEU A 221 13.28 15.15 -13.17
CA LEU A 221 12.33 15.36 -14.27
C LEU A 221 12.99 15.24 -15.64
N LEU A 222 14.22 15.76 -15.79
CA LEU A 222 14.99 15.63 -17.03
C LEU A 222 15.24 14.15 -17.37
N VAL A 223 15.64 13.33 -16.40
CA VAL A 223 15.87 11.88 -16.58
C VAL A 223 14.57 11.18 -17.00
N VAL A 224 13.46 11.48 -16.31
CA VAL A 224 12.14 10.90 -16.63
C VAL A 224 11.73 11.27 -18.07
N ILE A 225 11.84 12.54 -18.43
CA ILE A 225 11.46 13.03 -19.76
C ILE A 225 12.36 12.41 -20.85
N LEU A 226 13.67 12.41 -20.65
CA LEU A 226 14.61 11.81 -21.63
C LEU A 226 14.37 10.31 -21.82
N ALA A 227 14.15 9.57 -20.73
CA ALA A 227 13.83 8.15 -20.82
C ALA A 227 12.49 7.91 -21.52
N SER A 228 11.47 8.73 -21.24
CA SER A 228 10.16 8.67 -21.89
C SER A 228 10.25 8.99 -23.39
N LEU A 229 11.03 9.99 -23.79
CA LEU A 229 11.27 10.34 -25.18
C LEU A 229 12.08 9.26 -25.92
N ALA A 230 13.07 8.66 -25.26
CA ALA A 230 13.87 7.59 -25.85
C ALA A 230 13.02 6.35 -26.17
N THR A 231 12.11 5.97 -25.26
CA THR A 231 11.17 4.86 -25.52
C THR A 231 10.15 5.21 -26.58
N LEU A 232 9.64 6.44 -26.59
CA LEU A 232 8.71 6.93 -27.61
C LEU A 232 9.34 6.90 -29.01
N ALA A 233 10.61 7.28 -29.16
CA ALA A 233 11.33 7.31 -30.43
C ALA A 233 11.43 5.94 -31.12
N VAL A 234 11.40 4.84 -30.34
CA VAL A 234 11.42 3.46 -30.86
C VAL A 234 10.03 2.84 -30.97
N GLY A 235 8.97 3.63 -30.71
CA GLY A 235 7.57 3.19 -30.82
C GLY A 235 7.05 2.47 -29.59
N LEU A 236 7.73 2.56 -28.46
CA LEU A 236 7.23 2.14 -27.14
C LEU A 236 6.46 3.28 -26.46
N SER A 237 5.65 2.93 -25.46
CA SER A 237 4.97 3.96 -24.64
C SER A 237 5.96 4.79 -23.82
N PRO A 238 5.76 6.12 -23.68
CA PRO A 238 6.55 6.96 -22.77
C PRO A 238 6.53 6.50 -21.31
N ILE A 239 5.47 5.83 -20.92
CA ILE A 239 5.25 5.24 -19.60
C ILE A 239 6.35 4.23 -19.25
N VAL A 240 6.79 3.43 -20.25
CA VAL A 240 7.90 2.46 -20.12
C VAL A 240 9.19 3.17 -19.73
N GLY A 241 9.50 4.28 -20.41
CA GLY A 241 10.69 5.07 -20.14
C GLY A 241 10.70 5.61 -18.70
N ALA A 242 9.55 6.12 -18.25
CA ALA A 242 9.38 6.62 -16.90
C ALA A 242 9.60 5.51 -15.84
N LEU A 243 9.01 4.34 -16.04
CA LEU A 243 9.21 3.18 -15.15
C LEU A 243 10.69 2.79 -15.06
N ILE A 244 11.38 2.71 -16.21
CA ILE A 244 12.81 2.39 -16.27
C ILE A 244 13.65 3.46 -15.57
N ALA A 245 13.34 4.76 -15.79
CA ALA A 245 14.00 5.85 -15.09
C ALA A 245 13.88 5.71 -13.57
N GLY A 246 12.68 5.38 -13.08
CA GLY A 246 12.43 5.10 -11.67
C GLY A 246 13.27 3.92 -11.16
N LEU A 247 13.25 2.81 -11.90
CA LEU A 247 14.01 1.60 -11.54
C LEU A 247 15.51 1.85 -11.47
N VAL A 248 16.07 2.65 -12.39
CA VAL A 248 17.50 2.99 -12.39
C VAL A 248 17.86 3.90 -11.20
N ILE A 249 16.99 4.86 -10.88
CA ILE A 249 17.20 5.74 -9.71
C ILE A 249 17.04 4.96 -8.40
N ALA A 250 16.15 3.96 -8.35
CA ALA A 250 15.97 3.06 -7.20
C ALA A 250 17.24 2.30 -6.80
N GLU A 251 18.17 2.09 -7.73
CA GLU A 251 19.48 1.45 -7.49
C GLU A 251 20.53 2.46 -6.97
N THR A 252 20.19 3.73 -6.81
CA THR A 252 21.10 4.77 -6.30
C THR A 252 20.85 5.05 -4.82
N ASP A 253 21.87 5.57 -4.12
CA ASP A 253 21.74 5.99 -2.72
C ASP A 253 20.80 7.21 -2.53
N TYR A 254 20.33 7.81 -3.63
CA TYR A 254 19.53 9.05 -3.63
C TYR A 254 18.03 8.79 -3.81
N VAL A 255 17.59 7.56 -3.78
CA VAL A 255 16.18 7.16 -4.01
C VAL A 255 15.22 7.88 -3.06
N HIS A 256 15.55 7.97 -1.77
CA HIS A 256 14.66 8.57 -0.78
C HIS A 256 14.53 10.10 -0.95
N GLU A 257 15.62 10.78 -1.34
CA GLU A 257 15.60 12.21 -1.66
C GLU A 257 14.73 12.48 -2.90
N VAL A 258 14.90 11.67 -3.94
CA VAL A 258 14.11 11.78 -5.17
C VAL A 258 12.63 11.49 -4.88
N GLU A 259 12.33 10.43 -4.13
CA GLU A 259 10.96 10.09 -3.73
C GLU A 259 10.29 11.23 -2.96
N GLY A 260 10.98 11.78 -1.96
CA GLY A 260 10.46 12.89 -1.15
C GLY A 260 10.15 14.15 -1.97
N ILE A 261 11.01 14.48 -2.96
CA ILE A 261 10.84 15.66 -3.81
C ILE A 261 9.73 15.45 -4.86
N ILE A 262 9.60 14.25 -5.41
CA ILE A 262 8.62 13.93 -6.45
C ILE A 262 7.23 13.66 -5.89
N ALA A 263 7.10 13.19 -4.65
CA ALA A 263 5.82 12.80 -4.06
C ALA A 263 4.69 13.86 -4.19
N PRO A 264 4.91 15.17 -3.93
CA PRO A 264 3.87 16.18 -4.11
C PRO A 264 3.40 16.30 -5.57
N PHE A 265 4.34 16.24 -6.52
CA PHE A 265 4.05 16.33 -7.96
C PHE A 265 3.29 15.09 -8.44
N LYS A 266 3.72 13.89 -8.02
CA LYS A 266 3.04 12.63 -8.29
C LYS A 266 1.59 12.68 -7.82
N ASN A 267 1.36 13.07 -6.57
CA ASN A 267 0.03 13.07 -5.98
C ASN A 267 -0.91 14.07 -6.66
N LEU A 268 -0.41 15.26 -6.99
CA LEU A 268 -1.19 16.25 -7.73
C LEU A 268 -1.50 15.77 -9.16
N ALA A 269 -0.50 15.24 -9.85
CA ALA A 269 -0.63 14.76 -11.22
C ALA A 269 -1.55 13.52 -11.32
N LEU A 270 -1.48 12.60 -10.34
CA LEU A 270 -2.46 11.51 -10.19
C LEU A 270 -3.87 12.06 -9.97
N GLY A 271 -4.01 13.09 -9.15
CA GLY A 271 -5.30 13.76 -8.94
C GLY A 271 -5.87 14.34 -10.23
N VAL A 272 -5.03 14.99 -11.06
CA VAL A 272 -5.45 15.49 -12.39
C VAL A 272 -5.89 14.34 -13.31
N PHE A 273 -5.13 13.25 -13.34
CA PHE A 273 -5.49 12.07 -14.12
C PHE A 273 -6.87 11.51 -13.69
N LEU A 274 -7.08 11.29 -12.39
CA LEU A 274 -8.33 10.78 -11.86
C LEU A 274 -9.52 11.74 -12.12
N LEU A 275 -9.26 13.04 -12.05
CA LEU A 275 -10.24 14.06 -12.41
C LEU A 275 -10.63 13.94 -13.89
N THR A 276 -9.66 13.74 -14.81
CA THR A 276 -9.97 13.56 -16.24
C THR A 276 -10.72 12.27 -16.51
N VAL A 277 -10.49 11.22 -15.73
CA VAL A 277 -11.31 10.00 -15.77
C VAL A 277 -12.74 10.32 -15.40
N GLY A 278 -12.97 11.03 -14.29
CA GLY A 278 -14.31 11.48 -13.89
C GLY A 278 -15.00 12.33 -14.96
N MET A 279 -14.26 13.24 -15.61
CA MET A 279 -14.80 14.09 -16.68
C MET A 279 -15.30 13.33 -17.91
N ARG A 280 -14.77 12.12 -18.16
CA ARG A 280 -15.21 11.25 -19.27
C ARG A 280 -16.46 10.44 -18.94
N LEU A 281 -16.87 10.38 -17.68
CA LEU A 281 -18.05 9.62 -17.25
C LEU A 281 -19.33 10.42 -17.55
N ASP A 282 -20.13 9.92 -18.47
CA ASP A 282 -21.47 10.48 -18.75
C ASP A 282 -22.45 10.03 -17.67
N LEU A 283 -22.89 10.99 -16.83
CA LEU A 283 -23.85 10.74 -15.76
C LEU A 283 -25.18 10.16 -16.27
N ARG A 284 -25.64 10.60 -17.44
CA ARG A 284 -26.88 10.08 -18.03
C ARG A 284 -26.74 8.62 -18.42
N PHE A 285 -25.59 8.29 -19.02
CA PHE A 285 -25.26 6.92 -19.36
C PHE A 285 -25.15 6.04 -18.11
N LEU A 286 -24.49 6.52 -17.05
CA LEU A 286 -24.38 5.80 -15.78
C LEU A 286 -25.75 5.56 -15.13
N VAL A 287 -26.62 6.57 -15.10
CA VAL A 287 -27.96 6.45 -14.51
C VAL A 287 -28.86 5.52 -15.32
N VAL A 288 -28.79 5.54 -16.65
CA VAL A 288 -29.60 4.63 -17.49
C VAL A 288 -29.12 3.19 -17.38
N ASN A 289 -27.80 2.98 -17.30
CA ASN A 289 -27.19 1.65 -17.32
C ASN A 289 -26.78 1.14 -15.93
N TRP A 290 -27.25 1.77 -14.83
CA TRP A 290 -26.81 1.40 -13.48
C TRP A 290 -26.96 -0.08 -13.12
N PRO A 291 -28.04 -0.82 -13.55
CA PRO A 291 -28.14 -2.22 -13.21
C PRO A 291 -27.06 -3.07 -13.90
N ALA A 292 -26.78 -2.76 -15.18
CA ALA A 292 -25.73 -3.43 -15.95
C ALA A 292 -24.34 -3.13 -15.38
N LEU A 293 -24.08 -1.88 -14.95
CA LEU A 293 -22.82 -1.47 -14.34
C LEU A 293 -22.58 -2.19 -13.01
N ILE A 294 -23.58 -2.23 -12.13
CA ILE A 294 -23.48 -2.94 -10.85
C ILE A 294 -23.33 -4.45 -11.08
N GLY A 295 -24.08 -5.01 -12.02
CA GLY A 295 -23.96 -6.40 -12.40
C GLY A 295 -22.55 -6.73 -12.91
N ALA A 296 -21.98 -5.90 -13.79
CA ALA A 296 -20.63 -6.07 -14.31
C ALA A 296 -19.57 -5.94 -13.20
N VAL A 297 -19.69 -4.95 -12.32
CA VAL A 297 -18.80 -4.81 -11.14
C VAL A 297 -18.87 -6.07 -10.27
N ALA A 298 -20.09 -6.54 -9.95
CA ALA A 298 -20.26 -7.73 -9.13
C ALA A 298 -19.63 -8.98 -9.78
N VAL A 299 -19.82 -9.17 -11.08
CA VAL A 299 -19.22 -10.30 -11.82
C VAL A 299 -17.69 -10.21 -11.79
N VAL A 300 -17.10 -9.06 -12.12
CA VAL A 300 -15.64 -8.88 -12.12
C VAL A 300 -15.08 -9.12 -10.72
N VAL A 301 -15.67 -8.52 -9.70
CA VAL A 301 -15.23 -8.67 -8.30
C VAL A 301 -15.31 -10.13 -7.85
N VAL A 302 -16.42 -10.82 -8.13
CA VAL A 302 -16.60 -12.22 -7.72
C VAL A 302 -15.63 -13.14 -8.46
N LEU A 303 -15.45 -12.96 -9.77
CA LEU A 303 -14.53 -13.79 -10.56
C LEU A 303 -13.09 -13.61 -10.07
N LYS A 304 -12.62 -12.35 -9.93
CA LYS A 304 -11.27 -12.07 -9.45
C LYS A 304 -11.07 -12.57 -8.01
N ALA A 305 -11.99 -12.26 -7.10
CA ALA A 305 -11.88 -12.68 -5.71
C ALA A 305 -11.79 -14.20 -5.59
N SER A 306 -12.66 -14.92 -6.31
CA SER A 306 -12.74 -16.37 -6.24
C SER A 306 -11.50 -17.05 -6.82
N LEU A 307 -11.05 -16.61 -8.00
CA LEU A 307 -9.88 -17.20 -8.65
C LEU A 307 -8.59 -16.87 -7.86
N THR A 308 -8.39 -15.62 -7.47
CA THR A 308 -7.21 -15.22 -6.71
C THR A 308 -7.16 -15.94 -5.36
N ALA A 309 -8.29 -16.03 -4.63
CA ALA A 309 -8.36 -16.81 -3.40
C ALA A 309 -8.05 -18.29 -3.61
N ALA A 310 -8.59 -18.89 -4.67
CA ALA A 310 -8.32 -20.30 -5.01
C ALA A 310 -6.85 -20.53 -5.35
N LEU A 311 -6.25 -19.70 -6.20
CA LEU A 311 -4.83 -19.78 -6.57
C LEU A 311 -3.91 -19.68 -5.34
N LEU A 312 -4.19 -18.74 -4.45
CA LEU A 312 -3.42 -18.57 -3.22
C LEU A 312 -3.60 -19.75 -2.26
N TRP A 313 -4.81 -20.26 -2.13
CA TRP A 313 -5.09 -21.42 -1.29
C TRP A 313 -4.39 -22.69 -1.81
N PHE A 314 -4.47 -22.98 -3.10
CA PHE A 314 -3.75 -24.09 -3.73
C PHE A 314 -2.23 -23.86 -3.70
N GLY A 315 -1.76 -22.61 -3.69
CA GLY A 315 -0.37 -22.23 -3.48
C GLY A 315 0.14 -22.38 -2.04
N GLY A 316 -0.72 -22.88 -1.12
CA GLY A 316 -0.35 -23.14 0.28
C GLY A 316 -0.60 -21.96 1.24
N ALA A 317 -1.24 -20.89 0.80
CA ALA A 317 -1.66 -19.81 1.70
C ALA A 317 -2.79 -20.29 2.61
N ARG A 318 -2.83 -19.78 3.85
CA ARG A 318 -3.92 -20.08 4.79
C ARG A 318 -5.26 -19.60 4.22
N PRO A 319 -6.37 -20.35 4.40
CA PRO A 319 -7.67 -20.00 3.81
C PRO A 319 -8.13 -18.58 4.11
N GLY A 320 -7.94 -18.09 5.33
CA GLY A 320 -8.28 -16.71 5.71
C GLY A 320 -7.44 -15.66 4.98
N VAL A 321 -6.12 -15.88 4.84
CA VAL A 321 -5.21 -14.99 4.10
C VAL A 321 -5.54 -15.01 2.61
N ALA A 322 -5.80 -16.19 2.04
CA ALA A 322 -6.18 -16.35 0.64
C ALA A 322 -7.49 -15.62 0.31
N ALA A 323 -8.51 -15.77 1.15
CA ALA A 323 -9.81 -15.11 0.99
C ALA A 323 -9.68 -13.57 1.12
N GLU A 324 -8.97 -13.07 2.12
CA GLU A 324 -8.77 -11.64 2.35
C GLU A 324 -8.00 -11.00 1.19
N THR A 325 -6.90 -11.63 0.76
CA THR A 325 -6.10 -11.14 -0.36
C THR A 325 -6.91 -11.18 -1.66
N GLY A 326 -7.64 -12.27 -1.94
CA GLY A 326 -8.47 -12.39 -3.13
C GLY A 326 -9.57 -11.32 -3.19
N ILE A 327 -10.26 -11.04 -2.09
CA ILE A 327 -11.28 -9.99 -2.03
C ILE A 327 -10.65 -8.61 -2.18
N LEU A 328 -9.52 -8.35 -1.53
CA LEU A 328 -8.82 -7.06 -1.60
C LEU A 328 -8.31 -6.76 -3.02
N MET A 329 -7.79 -7.78 -3.72
CA MET A 329 -7.27 -7.68 -5.10
C MET A 329 -8.38 -7.69 -6.17
N SER A 330 -9.65 -7.82 -5.79
CA SER A 330 -10.73 -8.05 -6.76
C SER A 330 -11.21 -6.80 -7.49
N SER A 331 -10.88 -5.59 -7.02
CA SER A 331 -11.24 -4.36 -7.72
C SER A 331 -10.31 -4.09 -8.90
N PRO A 332 -10.84 -3.56 -10.04
CA PRO A 332 -10.01 -3.07 -11.12
C PRO A 332 -9.10 -1.92 -10.69
N SER A 333 -8.05 -1.66 -11.45
CA SER A 333 -7.01 -0.66 -11.21
C SER A 333 -7.32 0.67 -11.89
N GLU A 334 -6.69 1.75 -11.42
CA GLU A 334 -6.51 2.98 -12.21
C GLU A 334 -5.76 2.72 -13.52
N LEU A 335 -4.85 1.74 -13.54
CA LEU A 335 -4.13 1.31 -14.74
C LEU A 335 -5.05 0.63 -15.76
N THR A 336 -6.16 0.03 -15.32
CA THR A 336 -7.22 -0.47 -16.20
C THR A 336 -7.70 0.62 -17.16
N LEU A 337 -7.83 1.86 -16.69
CA LEU A 337 -8.27 2.99 -17.52
C LEU A 337 -7.24 3.34 -18.60
N VAL A 338 -5.96 3.19 -18.31
CA VAL A 338 -4.87 3.36 -19.27
C VAL A 338 -4.94 2.27 -20.35
N VAL A 339 -5.14 1.03 -19.94
CA VAL A 339 -5.27 -0.13 -20.84
C VAL A 339 -6.53 -0.03 -21.70
N LEU A 340 -7.66 0.42 -21.14
CA LEU A 340 -8.89 0.70 -21.89
C LEU A 340 -8.68 1.79 -22.95
N GLY A 341 -7.95 2.86 -22.60
CA GLY A 341 -7.56 3.91 -23.55
C GLY A 341 -6.69 3.38 -24.70
N ALA A 342 -5.74 2.51 -24.37
CA ALA A 342 -4.89 1.85 -25.38
C ALA A 342 -5.72 0.91 -26.28
N ALA A 343 -6.64 0.12 -25.72
CA ALA A 343 -7.53 -0.77 -26.48
C ALA A 343 -8.47 0.01 -27.41
N LEU A 344 -8.98 1.14 -26.95
CA LEU A 344 -9.78 2.05 -27.78
C LEU A 344 -8.97 2.63 -28.94
N THR A 345 -7.75 3.12 -28.65
CA THR A 345 -6.85 3.68 -29.68
C THR A 345 -6.42 2.62 -30.69
N ALA A 346 -6.23 1.38 -30.22
CA ALA A 346 -5.93 0.24 -31.07
C ALA A 346 -7.15 -0.26 -31.89
N GLY A 347 -8.36 0.27 -31.67
CA GLY A 347 -9.57 -0.15 -32.35
C GLY A 347 -10.09 -1.54 -31.94
N LEU A 348 -9.65 -2.07 -30.79
CA LEU A 348 -10.10 -3.35 -30.26
C LEU A 348 -11.50 -3.24 -29.62
N ILE A 349 -11.81 -2.08 -29.07
CA ILE A 349 -13.12 -1.73 -28.49
C ILE A 349 -13.60 -0.40 -29.05
N ASP A 350 -14.89 -0.19 -29.04
CA ASP A 350 -15.51 1.08 -29.43
C ASP A 350 -15.67 2.05 -28.23
N GLY A 351 -16.03 3.30 -28.53
CA GLY A 351 -16.20 4.36 -27.53
C GLY A 351 -17.23 4.01 -26.43
N PRO A 352 -18.45 3.55 -26.78
CA PRO A 352 -19.45 3.12 -25.82
C PRO A 352 -18.96 2.02 -24.87
N THR A 353 -18.27 1.00 -25.39
CA THR A 353 -17.66 -0.08 -24.61
C THR A 353 -16.58 0.47 -23.66
N ALA A 354 -15.70 1.34 -24.15
CA ALA A 354 -14.68 1.98 -23.32
C ALA A 354 -15.31 2.81 -22.18
N THR A 355 -16.39 3.55 -22.46
CA THR A 355 -17.12 4.34 -21.46
C THR A 355 -17.77 3.44 -20.42
N PHE A 356 -18.43 2.34 -20.83
CA PHE A 356 -19.03 1.38 -19.91
C PHE A 356 -18.02 0.79 -18.95
N TRP A 357 -16.91 0.24 -19.46
CA TRP A 357 -15.88 -0.39 -18.64
C TRP A 357 -15.06 0.61 -17.81
N SER A 358 -14.95 1.86 -18.25
CA SER A 358 -14.42 2.95 -17.42
C SER A 358 -15.34 3.26 -16.23
N GLY A 359 -16.66 3.22 -16.44
CA GLY A 359 -17.65 3.33 -15.37
C GLY A 359 -17.56 2.17 -14.37
N VAL A 360 -17.46 0.93 -14.84
CA VAL A 360 -17.24 -0.27 -14.02
C VAL A 360 -15.97 -0.12 -13.18
N THR A 361 -14.87 0.32 -13.80
CA THR A 361 -13.58 0.53 -13.13
C THR A 361 -13.69 1.62 -12.05
N ALA A 362 -14.32 2.75 -12.34
CA ALA A 362 -14.50 3.84 -11.38
C ALA A 362 -15.34 3.41 -10.16
N ILE A 363 -16.42 2.64 -10.38
CA ILE A 363 -17.22 2.07 -9.29
C ILE A 363 -16.37 1.05 -8.51
N GLY A 364 -15.62 0.17 -9.18
CA GLY A 364 -14.72 -0.80 -8.57
C GLY A 364 -13.70 -0.15 -7.64
N LEU A 365 -13.02 0.91 -8.11
CA LEU A 365 -12.08 1.70 -7.30
C LEU A 365 -12.79 2.30 -6.07
N THR A 366 -14.02 2.81 -6.24
CA THR A 366 -14.80 3.42 -5.16
C THR A 366 -15.13 2.42 -4.04
N ILE A 367 -15.45 1.18 -4.38
CA ILE A 367 -15.81 0.14 -3.40
C ILE A 367 -14.61 -0.59 -2.80
N THR A 368 -13.37 -0.35 -3.26
CA THR A 368 -12.17 -1.05 -2.76
C THR A 368 -12.02 -1.01 -1.23
N PRO A 369 -12.23 0.12 -0.52
CA PRO A 369 -12.15 0.12 0.93
C PRO A 369 -13.24 -0.74 1.60
N LEU A 370 -14.42 -0.84 0.99
CA LEU A 370 -15.49 -1.71 1.48
C LEU A 370 -15.13 -3.19 1.26
N LEU A 371 -14.53 -3.52 0.09
CA LEU A 371 -14.03 -4.86 -0.19
C LEU A 371 -12.94 -5.27 0.80
N ALA A 372 -12.04 -4.36 1.18
CA ALA A 372 -11.03 -4.60 2.20
C ALA A 372 -11.66 -4.97 3.56
N ASP A 373 -12.67 -4.22 4.00
CA ASP A 373 -13.38 -4.50 5.25
C ASP A 373 -14.15 -5.84 5.19
N VAL A 374 -14.78 -6.14 4.05
CA VAL A 374 -15.43 -7.44 3.81
C VAL A 374 -14.39 -8.56 3.82
N GLY A 375 -13.27 -8.41 3.12
CA GLY A 375 -12.16 -9.38 3.11
C GLY A 375 -11.65 -9.69 4.51
N HIS A 376 -11.42 -8.64 5.29
CA HIS A 376 -11.01 -8.77 6.68
C HIS A 376 -12.05 -9.50 7.56
N ARG A 377 -13.35 -9.25 7.37
CA ARG A 377 -14.43 -9.98 8.08
C ARG A 377 -14.52 -11.44 7.65
N VAL A 378 -14.38 -11.73 6.36
CA VAL A 378 -14.40 -13.10 5.81
C VAL A 378 -13.18 -13.88 6.32
N SER A 379 -11.99 -13.30 6.26
CA SER A 379 -10.76 -13.89 6.81
C SER A 379 -10.92 -14.29 8.27
N ARG A 380 -11.56 -13.42 9.08
CA ARG A 380 -11.84 -13.71 10.49
C ARG A 380 -12.77 -14.90 10.69
N ARG A 381 -13.73 -15.11 9.79
CA ARG A 381 -14.67 -16.25 9.89
C ARG A 381 -14.06 -17.56 9.43
N ILE A 382 -13.22 -17.53 8.39
CA ILE A 382 -12.61 -18.73 7.79
C ILE A 382 -11.32 -19.14 8.51
N GLY A 383 -10.53 -18.16 9.00
CA GLY A 383 -9.20 -18.38 9.56
C GLY A 383 -9.15 -18.85 11.01
N TRP A 384 -10.28 -19.02 11.65
CA TRP A 384 -10.35 -19.50 13.02
C TRP A 384 -10.30 -21.04 13.03
N ASN A 385 -9.10 -21.59 13.07
CA ASN A 385 -8.90 -22.97 13.49
C ASN A 385 -8.56 -22.96 14.98
N GLU A 386 -9.46 -23.43 15.83
CA GLU A 386 -9.26 -23.59 17.28
C GLU A 386 -8.04 -24.46 17.64
N ALA A 387 -7.54 -25.23 16.67
CA ALA A 387 -6.41 -26.14 16.86
C ALA A 387 -5.05 -25.47 17.18
N ASP A 388 -4.88 -24.17 16.90
CA ASP A 388 -3.64 -23.43 17.20
C ASP A 388 -3.71 -22.67 18.55
N VAL A 389 -4.88 -22.69 19.22
CA VAL A 389 -5.07 -22.03 20.53
C VAL A 389 -4.71 -23.05 21.62
N PRO A 390 -3.82 -22.70 22.57
CA PRO A 390 -3.57 -23.60 23.70
C PRO A 390 -4.84 -23.74 24.53
N ALA A 391 -5.25 -24.96 24.78
CA ALA A 391 -6.42 -25.24 25.61
C ALA A 391 -6.28 -24.70 27.05
N ASN A 392 -5.05 -24.46 27.53
CA ASN A 392 -4.76 -23.83 28.82
C ASN A 392 -3.39 -23.12 28.78
N VAL A 393 -3.32 -21.86 29.18
CA VAL A 393 -2.07 -21.19 29.56
C VAL A 393 -1.83 -21.56 31.04
N ASP A 394 -0.67 -22.16 31.33
CA ASP A 394 -0.25 -22.40 32.71
C ASP A 394 -0.23 -21.06 33.45
N PRO A 395 -0.88 -20.97 34.66
CA PRO A 395 -0.92 -19.74 35.46
C PRO A 395 0.44 -19.14 35.81
N GLN A 396 1.52 -19.89 35.66
CA GLN A 396 2.89 -19.41 35.86
C GLN A 396 3.54 -18.83 34.58
N THR A 397 2.89 -18.93 33.43
CA THR A 397 3.46 -18.55 32.15
C THR A 397 3.28 -17.06 31.84
N THR A 398 4.35 -16.39 31.44
CA THR A 398 4.29 -15.03 30.88
C THR A 398 3.94 -15.10 29.40
N VAL A 399 2.90 -14.38 29.00
CA VAL A 399 2.48 -14.31 27.58
C VAL A 399 2.99 -13.01 26.95
N ILE A 400 3.78 -13.15 25.89
CA ILE A 400 4.33 -12.03 25.12
C ILE A 400 3.46 -11.86 23.87
N ILE A 401 2.90 -10.67 23.66
CA ILE A 401 2.11 -10.34 22.48
C ILE A 401 2.94 -9.46 21.53
N GLY A 402 3.36 -10.06 20.42
CA GLY A 402 4.37 -9.55 19.49
C GLY A 402 5.73 -10.19 19.73
N TYR A 403 6.27 -10.89 18.74
CA TYR A 403 7.59 -11.54 18.81
C TYR A 403 8.59 -10.92 17.82
N GLY A 404 8.56 -9.58 17.74
CA GLY A 404 9.59 -8.80 17.07
C GLY A 404 10.82 -8.59 17.95
N ARG A 405 11.74 -7.68 17.58
CA ARG A 405 13.00 -7.40 18.30
C ARG A 405 12.84 -7.24 19.83
N VAL A 406 11.83 -6.47 20.24
CA VAL A 406 11.57 -6.23 21.68
C VAL A 406 11.01 -7.49 22.34
N GLY A 407 10.03 -8.15 21.73
CA GLY A 407 9.44 -9.39 22.26
C GLY A 407 10.45 -10.52 22.36
N GLU A 408 11.34 -10.66 21.38
CA GLU A 408 12.44 -11.64 21.40
C GLU A 408 13.43 -11.35 22.54
N MET A 409 13.78 -10.07 22.76
CA MET A 409 14.65 -9.68 23.87
C MET A 409 14.01 -10.01 25.23
N VAL A 410 12.72 -9.67 25.41
CA VAL A 410 11.98 -10.00 26.64
C VAL A 410 11.95 -11.52 26.86
N ALA A 411 11.67 -12.28 25.82
CA ALA A 411 11.67 -13.75 25.88
C ALA A 411 13.03 -14.32 26.28
N SER A 412 14.13 -13.81 25.72
CA SER A 412 15.47 -14.24 26.07
C SER A 412 15.81 -13.98 27.54
N MET A 413 15.41 -12.81 28.05
CA MET A 413 15.62 -12.47 29.46
C MET A 413 14.78 -13.34 30.40
N LEU A 414 13.53 -13.63 30.06
CA LEU A 414 12.70 -14.58 30.81
C LEU A 414 13.34 -15.97 30.82
N GLN A 415 13.91 -16.41 29.71
CA GLN A 415 14.59 -17.70 29.60
C GLN A 415 15.84 -17.77 30.47
N VAL A 416 16.67 -16.73 30.49
CA VAL A 416 17.86 -16.64 31.36
C VAL A 416 17.48 -16.76 32.83
N HIS A 417 16.32 -16.22 33.22
CA HIS A 417 15.82 -16.28 34.59
C HIS A 417 14.90 -17.49 34.88
N ASN A 418 14.88 -18.48 33.98
CA ASN A 418 14.06 -19.70 34.08
C ASN A 418 12.56 -19.41 34.34
N LYS A 419 12.04 -18.31 33.77
CA LYS A 419 10.61 -18.01 33.85
C LYS A 419 9.92 -18.59 32.60
N PRO A 420 8.84 -19.37 32.80
CA PRO A 420 8.10 -19.92 31.68
C PRO A 420 7.44 -18.79 30.87
N TRP A 421 7.59 -18.87 29.57
CA TRP A 421 7.00 -17.89 28.65
C TRP A 421 6.46 -18.56 27.38
N THR A 422 5.53 -17.90 26.76
CA THR A 422 5.05 -18.19 25.41
C THR A 422 4.81 -16.87 24.68
N ALA A 423 4.98 -16.86 23.36
CA ALA A 423 4.72 -15.66 22.58
C ALA A 423 3.64 -15.90 21.55
N ILE A 424 2.87 -14.86 21.27
CA ILE A 424 1.83 -14.81 20.24
C ILE A 424 2.28 -13.77 19.21
N GLU A 425 2.40 -14.18 17.95
CA GLU A 425 2.89 -13.34 16.87
C GLU A 425 1.97 -13.47 15.65
N ALA A 426 1.62 -12.34 15.06
CA ALA A 426 0.76 -12.27 13.88
C ALA A 426 1.52 -12.53 12.57
N ASN A 427 2.85 -12.39 12.58
CA ASN A 427 3.69 -12.65 11.41
C ASN A 427 4.07 -14.13 11.36
N VAL A 428 3.54 -14.82 10.32
CA VAL A 428 3.74 -16.27 10.11
C VAL A 428 5.20 -16.64 9.93
N ASP A 429 6.00 -15.78 9.29
CA ASP A 429 7.41 -16.06 9.02
C ASP A 429 8.22 -16.03 10.32
N VAL A 430 7.96 -15.03 11.16
CA VAL A 430 8.58 -14.95 12.50
C VAL A 430 8.23 -16.18 13.33
N VAL A 431 6.96 -16.60 13.30
CA VAL A 431 6.51 -17.82 13.98
C VAL A 431 7.22 -19.06 13.41
N ALA A 432 7.34 -19.17 12.09
CA ALA A 432 7.98 -20.32 11.45
C ALA A 432 9.47 -20.42 11.79
N ILE A 433 10.18 -19.30 11.82
CA ILE A 433 11.60 -19.25 12.20
C ILE A 433 11.75 -19.63 13.67
N ALA A 434 10.99 -19.00 14.57
CA ALA A 434 11.06 -19.24 15.99
C ALA A 434 10.71 -20.70 16.37
N ARG A 435 9.73 -21.32 15.68
CA ARG A 435 9.39 -22.74 15.87
C ARG A 435 10.51 -23.68 15.41
N ARG A 436 11.23 -23.35 14.32
CA ARG A 436 12.41 -24.12 13.88
C ARG A 436 13.55 -24.07 14.91
N GLU A 437 13.64 -22.98 15.65
CA GLU A 437 14.58 -22.79 16.74
C GLU A 437 14.09 -23.40 18.07
N GLY A 438 12.95 -24.09 18.07
CA GLY A 438 12.36 -24.72 19.26
C GLY A 438 11.75 -23.74 20.25
N LYS A 439 11.54 -22.48 19.88
CA LYS A 439 10.95 -21.44 20.75
C LYS A 439 9.41 -21.58 20.83
N PRO A 440 8.79 -21.35 21.99
CA PRO A 440 7.35 -21.49 22.19
C PRO A 440 6.58 -20.28 21.64
N VAL A 441 6.73 -20.03 20.33
CA VAL A 441 6.03 -18.95 19.63
C VAL A 441 4.87 -19.52 18.84
N ARG A 442 3.71 -18.91 18.99
CA ARG A 442 2.46 -19.32 18.37
C ARG A 442 1.94 -18.24 17.44
N TYR A 443 1.29 -18.69 16.39
CA TYR A 443 0.60 -17.77 15.50
C TYR A 443 -0.70 -17.30 16.15
N GLY A 444 -0.92 -16.00 16.19
CA GLY A 444 -2.17 -15.40 16.66
C GLY A 444 -2.16 -13.89 16.49
N ASP A 445 -3.33 -13.33 16.25
CA ASP A 445 -3.55 -11.88 16.26
C ASP A 445 -4.35 -11.50 17.51
N ALA A 446 -3.65 -11.06 18.53
CA ALA A 446 -4.25 -10.67 19.82
C ALA A 446 -5.10 -9.38 19.72
N GLY A 447 -4.99 -8.60 18.65
CA GLY A 447 -5.86 -7.43 18.41
C GLY A 447 -7.31 -7.79 18.06
N ARG A 448 -7.59 -9.05 17.75
CA ARG A 448 -8.94 -9.53 17.38
C ARG A 448 -9.89 -9.56 18.58
N SER A 449 -11.17 -9.25 18.34
CA SER A 449 -12.21 -9.42 19.36
C SER A 449 -12.40 -10.92 19.66
N GLY A 450 -12.33 -11.30 20.94
CA GLY A 450 -12.39 -12.69 21.39
C GLY A 450 -11.03 -13.40 21.50
N ALA A 451 -9.93 -12.82 21.01
CA ALA A 451 -8.60 -13.42 21.12
C ALA A 451 -8.15 -13.57 22.59
N THR A 452 -8.46 -12.60 23.43
CA THR A 452 -8.14 -12.62 24.86
C THR A 452 -8.78 -13.80 25.58
N GLN A 453 -10.05 -14.09 25.28
CA GLN A 453 -10.79 -15.22 25.86
C GLN A 453 -10.31 -16.56 25.29
N ALA A 454 -10.17 -16.63 23.96
CA ALA A 454 -9.71 -17.85 23.31
C ALA A 454 -8.26 -18.24 23.69
N LEU A 455 -7.43 -17.26 24.01
CA LEU A 455 -6.04 -17.46 24.44
C LEU A 455 -5.89 -17.61 25.97
N HIS A 456 -6.99 -17.56 26.73
CA HIS A 456 -6.99 -17.62 28.19
C HIS A 456 -5.97 -16.68 28.84
N LEU A 457 -5.82 -15.47 28.28
CA LEU A 457 -4.82 -14.49 28.73
C LEU A 457 -5.07 -14.00 30.16
N ALA A 458 -6.30 -14.13 30.64
CA ALA A 458 -6.66 -13.78 32.02
C ALA A 458 -5.97 -14.67 33.08
N ASP A 459 -5.62 -15.90 32.72
CA ASP A 459 -5.02 -16.88 33.61
C ASP A 459 -3.47 -16.82 33.62
N ALA A 460 -2.87 -15.97 32.76
CA ALA A 460 -1.43 -15.83 32.67
C ALA A 460 -0.82 -15.15 33.92
N ALA A 461 0.44 -15.47 34.24
CA ALA A 461 1.20 -14.78 35.30
C ALA A 461 1.39 -13.28 34.97
N ALA A 462 1.66 -12.98 33.72
CA ALA A 462 1.75 -11.61 33.21
C ALA A 462 1.53 -11.61 31.68
N VAL A 463 1.07 -10.48 31.15
CA VAL A 463 0.99 -10.23 29.72
C VAL A 463 1.90 -9.06 29.34
N VAL A 464 2.77 -9.27 28.35
CA VAL A 464 3.70 -8.25 27.84
C VAL A 464 3.29 -7.85 26.45
N LEU A 465 2.93 -6.57 26.25
CA LEU A 465 2.51 -6.01 24.96
C LEU A 465 3.71 -5.36 24.27
N THR A 466 4.23 -5.98 23.23
CA THR A 466 5.38 -5.47 22.45
C THR A 466 5.04 -5.16 20.99
N MET A 467 3.76 -5.15 20.65
CA MET A 467 3.25 -4.86 19.31
C MET A 467 3.55 -3.41 18.88
N ASN A 468 3.72 -3.20 17.57
CA ASN A 468 4.06 -1.88 17.01
C ASN A 468 2.87 -0.92 16.89
N ASP A 469 1.64 -1.43 16.84
CA ASP A 469 0.44 -0.61 16.69
C ASP A 469 0.02 0.02 18.03
N PRO A 470 0.15 1.36 18.20
CA PRO A 470 -0.17 2.03 19.45
C PRO A 470 -1.68 2.08 19.74
N VAL A 471 -2.53 1.99 18.72
CA VAL A 471 -4.00 1.99 18.90
C VAL A 471 -4.46 0.62 19.38
N GLN A 472 -3.98 -0.43 18.72
CA GLN A 472 -4.32 -1.80 19.09
C GLN A 472 -3.81 -2.16 20.48
N SER A 473 -2.61 -1.73 20.87
CA SER A 473 -2.06 -2.00 22.21
C SER A 473 -2.93 -1.37 23.32
N VAL A 474 -3.43 -0.14 23.13
CA VAL A 474 -4.35 0.51 24.09
C VAL A 474 -5.70 -0.21 24.15
N VAL A 475 -6.25 -0.61 23.00
CA VAL A 475 -7.53 -1.35 22.95
C VAL A 475 -7.41 -2.70 23.65
N LEU A 476 -6.31 -3.43 23.37
CA LEU A 476 -6.05 -4.73 23.97
C LEU A 476 -5.82 -4.62 25.48
N ALA A 477 -5.03 -3.64 25.94
CA ALA A 477 -4.80 -3.38 27.35
C ALA A 477 -6.10 -3.13 28.13
N ARG A 478 -6.99 -2.29 27.56
CA ARG A 478 -8.31 -2.00 28.17
C ARG A 478 -9.17 -3.25 28.26
N ARG A 479 -9.16 -4.09 27.25
CA ARG A 479 -9.91 -5.35 27.22
C ARG A 479 -9.38 -6.33 28.25
N LEU A 480 -8.05 -6.55 28.30
CA LEU A 480 -7.41 -7.42 29.27
C LEU A 480 -7.71 -6.97 30.71
N ARG A 481 -7.65 -5.66 30.97
CA ARG A 481 -7.95 -5.13 32.31
C ARG A 481 -9.41 -5.33 32.68
N ALA A 482 -10.36 -5.22 31.73
CA ALA A 482 -11.78 -5.48 31.97
C ALA A 482 -12.06 -6.97 32.26
N GLU A 483 -11.37 -7.87 31.57
CA GLU A 483 -11.53 -9.32 31.74
C GLU A 483 -10.77 -9.86 32.98
N ALA A 484 -9.60 -9.29 33.26
CA ALA A 484 -8.73 -9.72 34.38
C ALA A 484 -8.23 -8.50 35.20
N PRO A 485 -8.99 -8.05 36.22
CA PRO A 485 -8.66 -6.84 36.98
C PRO A 485 -7.31 -6.87 37.67
N ASN A 486 -6.79 -8.04 38.04
CA ASN A 486 -5.54 -8.22 38.81
C ASN A 486 -4.36 -8.65 37.92
N LEU A 487 -4.54 -8.83 36.61
CA LEU A 487 -3.49 -9.29 35.71
C LEU A 487 -2.35 -8.26 35.63
N THR A 488 -1.12 -8.73 35.74
CA THR A 488 0.05 -7.89 35.48
C THR A 488 0.17 -7.66 33.95
N ILE A 489 0.01 -6.42 33.52
CA ILE A 489 0.12 -6.03 32.10
C ILE A 489 1.27 -5.04 31.99
N VAL A 490 2.33 -5.44 31.26
CA VAL A 490 3.47 -4.58 30.94
C VAL A 490 3.41 -4.25 29.45
N ALA A 491 3.50 -2.99 29.09
CA ALA A 491 3.37 -2.57 27.70
C ALA A 491 4.55 -1.71 27.24
N ARG A 492 5.05 -1.99 26.05
CA ARG A 492 5.92 -1.08 25.31
C ARG A 492 5.11 0.13 24.86
N ALA A 493 5.54 1.32 25.20
CA ALA A 493 4.99 2.55 24.69
C ALA A 493 5.94 3.15 23.65
N ARG A 494 5.40 3.76 22.58
CA ARG A 494 6.20 4.45 21.58
C ARG A 494 6.84 5.72 22.14
N ASP A 495 6.06 6.50 22.88
CA ASP A 495 6.40 7.80 23.41
C ASP A 495 5.66 8.04 24.75
N PRO A 496 5.95 9.11 25.50
CA PRO A 496 5.30 9.41 26.77
C PRO A 496 3.79 9.60 26.66
N GLU A 497 3.27 10.16 25.56
CA GLU A 497 1.83 10.33 25.33
C GLU A 497 1.13 8.98 25.17
N HIS A 498 1.76 8.05 24.44
CA HIS A 498 1.26 6.68 24.32
C HIS A 498 1.29 5.93 25.67
N ALA A 499 2.36 6.13 26.47
CA ALA A 499 2.43 5.57 27.82
C ALA A 499 1.27 6.05 28.70
N ALA A 500 0.94 7.34 28.66
CA ALA A 500 -0.20 7.90 29.39
C ALA A 500 -1.53 7.28 28.94
N LYS A 501 -1.72 7.03 27.64
CA LYS A 501 -2.92 6.33 27.09
C LYS A 501 -3.00 4.87 27.58
N LEU A 502 -1.87 4.18 27.65
CA LEU A 502 -1.77 2.81 28.16
C LEU A 502 -2.11 2.75 29.64
N TYR A 503 -1.57 3.65 30.48
CA TYR A 503 -1.93 3.72 31.90
C TYR A 503 -3.42 3.97 32.09
N ARG A 504 -4.02 4.90 31.34
CA ARG A 504 -5.49 5.09 31.34
C ARG A 504 -6.27 3.86 30.88
N ALA A 505 -5.68 3.01 30.07
CA ALA A 505 -6.27 1.74 29.65
C ALA A 505 -6.12 0.63 30.71
N GLY A 506 -5.37 0.87 31.80
CA GLY A 506 -5.22 -0.03 32.94
C GLY A 506 -4.00 -0.94 32.89
N VAL A 507 -2.94 -0.60 32.14
CA VAL A 507 -1.68 -1.36 32.22
C VAL A 507 -1.05 -1.18 33.60
N THR A 508 -0.31 -2.19 34.03
CA THR A 508 0.43 -2.14 35.30
C THR A 508 1.68 -1.29 35.16
N ASP A 509 2.36 -1.43 33.98
CA ASP A 509 3.54 -0.65 33.68
C ASP A 509 3.64 -0.40 32.16
N ALA A 510 4.09 0.81 31.75
CA ALA A 510 4.29 1.21 30.38
C ALA A 510 5.69 1.82 30.19
N VAL A 511 6.50 1.20 29.32
CA VAL A 511 7.90 1.59 29.09
C VAL A 511 7.99 2.35 27.77
N PRO A 512 8.28 3.69 27.79
CA PRO A 512 8.47 4.49 26.58
C PRO A 512 9.83 4.21 25.95
N GLU A 513 9.85 3.55 24.79
CA GLU A 513 11.08 3.16 24.10
C GLU A 513 11.92 4.35 23.67
N THR A 514 11.29 5.39 23.09
CA THR A 514 12.00 6.58 22.62
C THR A 514 12.63 7.37 23.76
N LEU A 515 12.04 7.35 24.95
CA LEU A 515 12.55 8.06 26.10
C LEU A 515 13.89 7.49 26.56
N GLU A 516 13.95 6.21 26.87
CA GLU A 516 15.16 5.58 27.39
C GLU A 516 16.29 5.59 26.37
N SER A 517 15.98 5.32 25.08
CA SER A 517 16.98 5.43 24.01
C SER A 517 17.53 6.84 23.83
N SER A 518 16.68 7.87 23.98
CA SER A 518 17.11 9.28 23.88
C SER A 518 17.97 9.69 25.07
N LEU A 519 17.63 9.23 26.28
CA LEU A 519 18.43 9.50 27.47
C LEU A 519 19.81 8.84 27.37
N GLN A 520 19.88 7.57 26.93
CA GLN A 520 21.15 6.87 26.71
C GLN A 520 22.01 7.55 25.63
N LEU A 521 21.40 7.99 24.53
CA LEU A 521 22.11 8.73 23.49
C LEU A 521 22.65 10.08 24.01
N SER A 522 21.84 10.79 24.80
CA SER A 522 22.26 12.05 25.42
C SER A 522 23.40 11.84 26.43
N GLU A 523 23.37 10.77 27.22
CA GLU A 523 24.44 10.37 28.11
C GLU A 523 25.75 10.14 27.33
N ALA A 524 25.71 9.32 26.28
CA ALA A 524 26.87 9.04 25.44
C ALA A 524 27.46 10.31 24.85
N VAL A 525 26.64 11.19 24.26
CA VAL A 525 27.10 12.47 23.68
C VAL A 525 27.76 13.35 24.73
N LEU A 526 27.15 13.52 25.92
CA LEU A 526 27.71 14.37 26.96
C LEU A 526 29.05 13.85 27.48
N VAL A 527 29.17 12.52 27.66
CA VAL A 527 30.43 11.88 28.08
C VAL A 527 31.51 12.04 27.01
N ASP A 528 31.19 11.81 25.74
CA ASP A 528 32.13 11.96 24.63
C ASP A 528 32.56 13.41 24.41
N LEU A 529 31.75 14.38 24.78
CA LEU A 529 32.10 15.80 24.83
C LEU A 529 32.94 16.17 26.06
N GLY A 530 33.30 15.24 26.93
CA GLY A 530 34.18 15.45 28.09
C GLY A 530 33.46 15.95 29.34
N VAL A 531 32.12 15.90 29.38
CA VAL A 531 31.40 16.23 30.62
C VAL A 531 31.61 15.09 31.63
N ALA A 532 31.92 15.44 32.86
CA ALA A 532 32.18 14.45 33.91
C ALA A 532 30.90 13.57 34.16
N MET A 533 31.07 12.27 34.36
CA MET A 533 29.99 11.30 34.49
C MET A 533 28.96 11.66 35.58
N GLY A 534 29.40 12.20 36.74
CA GLY A 534 28.51 12.57 37.84
C GLY A 534 27.43 13.58 37.43
N PRO A 535 27.76 14.76 36.92
CA PRO A 535 26.80 15.73 36.37
C PRO A 535 25.91 15.13 35.26
N VAL A 536 26.45 14.29 34.38
CA VAL A 536 25.67 13.66 33.32
C VAL A 536 24.59 12.75 33.93
N ILE A 537 24.95 11.86 34.83
CA ILE A 537 24.00 10.98 35.53
C ILE A 537 22.92 11.80 36.23
N ALA A 538 23.30 12.88 36.93
CA ALA A 538 22.34 13.74 37.63
C ALA A 538 21.32 14.37 36.69
N SER A 539 21.77 14.93 35.56
CA SER A 539 20.88 15.55 34.56
C SER A 539 19.97 14.53 33.85
N ILE A 540 20.46 13.32 33.61
CA ILE A 540 19.67 12.23 33.05
C ILE A 540 18.56 11.79 34.05
N HIS A 541 18.88 11.70 35.33
CA HIS A 541 17.88 11.38 36.37
C HIS A 541 16.83 12.47 36.51
N GLU A 542 17.25 13.73 36.53
CA GLU A 542 16.34 14.89 36.59
C GLU A 542 15.38 14.88 35.41
N LYS A 543 15.90 14.69 34.19
CA LYS A 543 15.06 14.64 32.97
C LYS A 543 14.12 13.44 32.95
N ARG A 544 14.56 12.30 33.48
CA ARG A 544 13.72 11.11 33.61
C ARG A 544 12.56 11.38 34.59
N ASP A 545 12.82 12.04 35.70
CA ASP A 545 11.80 12.36 36.72
C ASP A 545 10.80 13.42 36.21
N GLU A 546 11.26 14.44 35.50
CA GLU A 546 10.38 15.40 34.84
C GLU A 546 9.39 14.71 33.88
N LEU A 547 9.88 13.80 33.06
CA LEU A 547 9.06 13.06 32.09
C LEU A 547 8.11 12.05 32.79
N ARG A 548 8.50 11.51 33.92
CA ARG A 548 7.60 10.69 34.79
C ARG A 548 6.41 11.48 35.32
N GLU A 549 6.63 12.73 35.76
CA GLU A 549 5.53 13.59 36.20
C GLU A 549 4.60 13.95 35.04
N VAL A 550 5.12 14.22 33.84
CA VAL A 550 4.29 14.43 32.64
C VAL A 550 3.42 13.21 32.32
N ILE A 551 3.99 12.00 32.41
CA ILE A 551 3.23 10.75 32.20
C ILE A 551 2.17 10.56 33.31
N LYS A 552 2.51 10.87 34.54
CA LYS A 552 1.60 10.79 35.72
C LYS A 552 0.39 11.70 35.52
N GLU A 553 0.62 12.98 35.25
CA GLU A 553 -0.43 13.96 35.03
C GLU A 553 -1.32 13.57 33.85
N ALA A 554 -0.71 13.28 32.69
CA ALA A 554 -1.43 12.88 31.49
C ALA A 554 -2.12 11.51 31.63
N GLY A 555 -1.58 10.60 32.42
CA GLY A 555 -2.13 9.27 32.69
C GLY A 555 -3.22 9.24 33.76
N GLY A 556 -3.38 10.31 34.54
CA GLY A 556 -4.29 10.35 35.69
C GLY A 556 -3.87 9.42 36.86
N LEU A 557 -2.56 9.27 37.06
CA LEU A 557 -2.00 8.37 38.07
C LEU A 557 -1.85 9.06 39.43
N ASN A 558 -2.10 8.33 40.51
CA ASN A 558 -1.94 8.83 41.89
C ASN A 558 -0.45 8.97 42.31
N ALA A 559 0.45 8.23 41.64
CA ALA A 559 1.89 8.28 41.86
C ALA A 559 2.65 8.18 40.54
N PRO A 560 3.89 8.69 40.44
CA PRO A 560 4.71 8.54 39.22
C PRO A 560 4.92 7.06 38.90
N PRO A 561 4.91 6.69 37.60
CA PRO A 561 5.17 5.32 37.16
C PRO A 561 6.55 4.87 37.64
N ARG A 562 6.64 3.64 38.13
CA ARG A 562 7.90 3.01 38.53
C ARG A 562 8.70 2.58 37.29
N LEU A 563 9.28 3.53 36.60
CA LEU A 563 10.37 3.21 35.68
C LEU A 563 11.57 2.86 36.58
N LYS A 564 11.75 1.58 36.90
CA LYS A 564 12.87 1.15 37.73
C LYS A 564 14.16 1.55 37.03
N ALA A 565 14.95 2.43 37.68
CA ALA A 565 16.36 2.51 37.36
C ALA A 565 16.99 1.13 37.64
N LEU A 566 17.80 0.65 36.72
CA LEU A 566 18.69 -0.46 36.91
C LEU A 566 19.67 -0.13 38.05
#